data_0f494d89fea54e56089483aef41376a9
#
_entry.id   0f494d89fea54e56089483aef41376a9
#
_cell.length_a   1.000
_cell.length_b   1.000
_cell.length_c   1.000
_cell.angle_alpha   90.00
_cell.angle_beta   90.00
_cell.angle_gamma   90.00
#
_symmetry.space_group_name_H-M   'P 1'
#
loop_
_entity.id
_entity.type
_entity.pdbx_description
1 polymer ?
#
loop_
_entity_poly.entity_id
_entity_poly.type
_entity_poly.pdbx_seq_one_letter_code
_entity_poly.pdbx_strand_id
1 'polypeptide(L)'
;MERFDVTNKEEIIALNNEDELDEYTYSVAGSVGEFWTHMTLDHQFEVDNEMRNNLFENGIRFGKSLQLINILRDIPEDIAMGRCYMPMEKLLQYDLEPKDLLDSNNMDKFRPIFDSYISKAYNHLNCAIKWVNLLPKNQYRLRFSCILPILIGQSTLKMLSENNVLDRENPIKVSRKEIKSIFRKSLFASITKNRTSKLIGKSDIIFEK
;
A
#
# COMPACT_ATOMS: atom_id res chain seq x y z
N MET A 1 4.25 -18.13 -4.26
CA MET A 1 5.51 -18.06 -3.49
C MET A 1 6.64 -18.83 -4.16
N GLU A 2 6.37 -19.92 -4.84
CA GLU A 2 7.38 -20.74 -5.58
C GLU A 2 8.11 -19.99 -6.70
N ARG A 3 7.50 -18.96 -7.31
CA ARG A 3 8.05 -18.24 -8.46
C ARG A 3 9.34 -17.44 -8.16
N PHE A 4 9.54 -17.00 -6.91
CA PHE A 4 10.73 -16.25 -6.48
C PHE A 4 11.76 -17.13 -5.77
N ASP A 5 11.70 -18.45 -5.97
CA ASP A 5 12.70 -19.37 -5.45
C ASP A 5 13.92 -19.35 -6.37
N VAL A 6 14.79 -18.36 -6.16
CA VAL A 6 15.97 -18.10 -6.97
C VAL A 6 17.06 -19.09 -6.59
N THR A 7 17.22 -20.14 -7.37
CA THR A 7 18.35 -21.09 -7.24
C THR A 7 19.65 -20.49 -7.75
N ASN A 8 19.58 -19.39 -8.51
CA ASN A 8 20.74 -18.71 -9.09
C ASN A 8 20.70 -17.21 -8.72
N LYS A 9 21.62 -16.73 -7.90
CA LYS A 9 21.68 -15.34 -7.38
C LYS A 9 21.93 -14.26 -8.44
N GLU A 10 22.17 -14.63 -9.67
CA GLU A 10 22.45 -13.70 -10.78
C GLU A 10 21.21 -13.39 -11.63
N GLU A 11 20.08 -14.10 -11.41
CA GLU A 11 18.87 -13.92 -12.22
C GLU A 11 17.80 -13.15 -11.42
N ILE A 12 17.36 -12.02 -11.99
CA ILE A 12 16.24 -11.26 -11.42
C ILE A 12 14.94 -11.80 -12.02
N ILE A 13 14.10 -12.37 -11.16
CA ILE A 13 12.76 -12.85 -11.55
C ILE A 13 11.78 -11.68 -11.44
N ALA A 14 11.13 -11.34 -12.56
CA ALA A 14 10.11 -10.30 -12.62
C ALA A 14 8.69 -10.86 -12.79
N LEU A 15 7.68 -10.10 -12.37
CA LEU A 15 6.30 -10.35 -12.77
C LEU A 15 6.14 -9.99 -14.25
N ASN A 16 5.32 -10.74 -15.00
CA ASN A 16 5.17 -10.49 -16.44
C ASN A 16 4.24 -9.30 -16.72
N ASN A 17 3.12 -9.23 -16.02
CA ASN A 17 2.02 -8.32 -16.33
C ASN A 17 1.29 -7.82 -15.06
N GLU A 18 0.31 -6.93 -15.27
CA GLU A 18 -0.52 -6.35 -14.21
C GLU A 18 -1.34 -7.38 -13.46
N ASP A 19 -1.83 -8.42 -14.12
CA ASP A 19 -2.68 -9.45 -13.50
C ASP A 19 -1.87 -10.25 -12.47
N GLU A 20 -0.61 -10.57 -12.78
CA GLU A 20 0.29 -11.24 -11.84
C GLU A 20 0.61 -10.36 -10.61
N LEU A 21 0.75 -9.06 -10.79
CA LEU A 21 0.92 -8.13 -9.66
C LEU A 21 -0.36 -8.06 -8.82
N ASP A 22 -1.52 -8.03 -9.45
CA ASP A 22 -2.80 -7.99 -8.75
C ASP A 22 -3.06 -9.27 -7.97
N GLU A 23 -2.78 -10.44 -8.56
CA GLU A 23 -2.86 -11.74 -7.91
C GLU A 23 -1.86 -11.86 -6.74
N TYR A 24 -0.63 -11.41 -6.94
CA TYR A 24 0.40 -11.40 -5.90
C TYR A 24 -0.03 -10.54 -4.70
N THR A 25 -0.47 -9.32 -4.94
CA THR A 25 -0.91 -8.41 -3.86
C THR A 25 -2.15 -8.92 -3.15
N TYR A 26 -3.07 -9.62 -3.88
CA TYR A 26 -4.20 -10.30 -3.26
C TYR A 26 -3.73 -11.47 -2.38
N SER A 27 -2.90 -12.35 -2.91
CA SER A 27 -2.46 -13.56 -2.19
C SER A 27 -1.70 -13.25 -0.91
N VAL A 28 -0.85 -12.19 -0.93
CA VAL A 28 -0.01 -11.83 0.23
C VAL A 28 -0.75 -10.99 1.27
N ALA A 29 -1.63 -10.08 0.84
CA ALA A 29 -2.24 -9.11 1.74
C ALA A 29 -3.73 -8.85 1.52
N GLY A 30 -4.25 -8.97 0.29
CA GLY A 30 -5.68 -8.86 0.03
C GLY A 30 -6.47 -9.93 0.77
N SER A 31 -6.00 -11.18 0.77
CA SER A 31 -6.56 -12.29 1.54
C SER A 31 -6.54 -12.05 3.05
N VAL A 32 -5.51 -11.35 3.55
CA VAL A 32 -5.45 -10.92 4.96
C VAL A 32 -6.51 -9.86 5.26
N GLY A 33 -6.73 -8.90 4.34
CA GLY A 33 -7.79 -7.90 4.46
C GLY A 33 -9.19 -8.53 4.46
N GLU A 34 -9.39 -9.56 3.62
CA GLU A 34 -10.60 -10.37 3.58
C GLU A 34 -10.81 -11.12 4.91
N PHE A 35 -9.79 -11.84 5.38
CA PHE A 35 -9.81 -12.55 6.66
C PHE A 35 -10.10 -11.60 7.83
N TRP A 36 -9.44 -10.44 7.87
CA TRP A 36 -9.68 -9.42 8.90
C TRP A 36 -11.13 -8.94 8.90
N THR A 37 -11.74 -8.80 7.72
CA THR A 37 -13.14 -8.41 7.58
C THR A 37 -14.07 -9.50 8.09
N HIS A 38 -13.80 -10.80 7.77
CA HIS A 38 -14.53 -11.93 8.33
C HIS A 38 -14.50 -11.90 9.86
N MET A 39 -13.30 -11.86 10.46
CA MET A 39 -13.13 -11.85 11.92
C MET A 39 -13.85 -10.65 12.57
N THR A 40 -13.82 -9.52 11.90
CA THR A 40 -14.52 -8.31 12.40
C THR A 40 -16.05 -8.51 12.43
N LEU A 41 -16.63 -9.05 11.37
CA LEU A 41 -18.08 -9.27 11.28
C LEU A 41 -18.55 -10.40 12.19
N ASP A 42 -17.75 -11.47 12.34
CA ASP A 42 -18.13 -12.60 13.17
C ASP A 42 -18.07 -12.28 14.68
N HIS A 43 -17.21 -11.32 15.09
CA HIS A 43 -16.93 -11.12 16.52
C HIS A 43 -17.25 -9.71 17.06
N GLN A 44 -17.47 -8.71 16.20
CA GLN A 44 -17.57 -7.32 16.67
C GLN A 44 -18.94 -6.68 16.45
N PHE A 45 -19.58 -6.91 15.30
CA PHE A 45 -20.89 -6.31 14.98
C PHE A 45 -21.52 -6.98 13.76
N GLU A 46 -22.83 -6.92 13.68
CA GLU A 46 -23.61 -7.39 12.54
C GLU A 46 -23.93 -6.24 11.59
N VAL A 47 -24.08 -6.54 10.30
CA VAL A 47 -24.45 -5.62 9.23
C VAL A 47 -25.40 -6.31 8.24
N ASP A 48 -26.11 -5.51 7.44
CA ASP A 48 -26.85 -6.01 6.30
C ASP A 48 -25.93 -6.50 5.17
N ASN A 49 -26.52 -7.17 4.18
CA ASN A 49 -25.76 -7.77 3.07
C ASN A 49 -25.03 -6.73 2.20
N GLU A 50 -25.61 -5.55 2.01
CA GLU A 50 -25.00 -4.49 1.21
C GLU A 50 -23.73 -3.97 1.90
N MET A 51 -23.81 -3.64 3.18
CA MET A 51 -22.66 -3.19 3.97
C MET A 51 -21.61 -4.30 4.10
N ARG A 52 -22.04 -5.57 4.22
CA ARG A 52 -21.14 -6.72 4.25
C ARG A 52 -20.29 -6.79 2.98
N ASN A 53 -20.90 -6.72 1.81
CA ASN A 53 -20.19 -6.75 0.52
C ASN A 53 -19.23 -5.55 0.39
N ASN A 54 -19.67 -4.36 0.77
CA ASN A 54 -18.83 -3.16 0.79
C ASN A 54 -17.61 -3.30 1.72
N LEU A 55 -17.78 -3.92 2.89
CA LEU A 55 -16.67 -4.16 3.81
C LEU A 55 -15.67 -5.17 3.24
N PHE A 56 -16.13 -6.25 2.60
CA PHE A 56 -15.24 -7.23 1.98
C PHE A 56 -14.44 -6.62 0.82
N GLU A 57 -15.10 -5.95 -0.12
CA GLU A 57 -14.41 -5.31 -1.24
C GLU A 57 -13.34 -4.30 -0.76
N ASN A 58 -13.73 -3.42 0.16
CA ASN A 58 -12.81 -2.42 0.69
C ASN A 58 -11.71 -3.04 1.57
N GLY A 59 -12.00 -4.14 2.29
CA GLY A 59 -11.03 -4.86 3.12
C GLY A 59 -9.92 -5.52 2.29
N ILE A 60 -10.29 -6.20 1.19
CA ILE A 60 -9.33 -6.76 0.22
C ILE A 60 -8.43 -5.67 -0.34
N ARG A 61 -9.01 -4.56 -0.80
CA ARG A 61 -8.27 -3.43 -1.35
C ARG A 61 -7.41 -2.73 -0.30
N PHE A 62 -7.83 -2.71 0.96
CA PHE A 62 -7.00 -2.24 2.07
C PHE A 62 -5.71 -3.07 2.18
N GLY A 63 -5.81 -4.41 2.22
CA GLY A 63 -4.64 -5.28 2.22
C GLY A 63 -3.73 -5.02 1.03
N LYS A 64 -4.30 -5.04 -0.20
CA LYS A 64 -3.55 -4.74 -1.44
C LYS A 64 -2.82 -3.40 -1.39
N SER A 65 -3.43 -2.35 -0.80
CA SER A 65 -2.79 -1.03 -0.68
C SER A 65 -1.49 -1.08 0.11
N LEU A 66 -1.52 -1.76 1.26
CA LEU A 66 -0.35 -1.86 2.14
C LEU A 66 0.78 -2.64 1.47
N GLN A 67 0.45 -3.72 0.77
CA GLN A 67 1.45 -4.50 0.05
C GLN A 67 2.05 -3.72 -1.12
N LEU A 68 1.21 -3.02 -1.89
CA LEU A 68 1.70 -2.21 -3.01
C LEU A 68 2.60 -1.06 -2.53
N ILE A 69 2.28 -0.42 -1.40
CA ILE A 69 3.14 0.59 -0.79
C ILE A 69 4.50 -0.01 -0.40
N ASN A 70 4.53 -1.22 0.17
CA ASN A 70 5.79 -1.90 0.49
C ASN A 70 6.59 -2.21 -0.78
N ILE A 71 5.96 -2.77 -1.81
CA ILE A 71 6.59 -3.03 -3.11
C ILE A 71 7.24 -1.76 -3.68
N LEU A 72 6.50 -0.65 -3.69
CA LEU A 72 6.99 0.62 -4.23
C LEU A 72 8.16 1.21 -3.44
N ARG A 73 8.15 1.03 -2.12
CA ARG A 73 9.21 1.52 -1.23
C ARG A 73 10.49 0.70 -1.34
N ASP A 74 10.33 -0.60 -1.48
CA ASP A 74 11.44 -1.56 -1.32
C ASP A 74 12.01 -2.05 -2.68
N ILE A 75 11.69 -1.36 -3.80
CA ILE A 75 12.14 -1.72 -5.16
C ILE A 75 13.64 -2.02 -5.23
N PRO A 76 14.56 -1.15 -4.77
CA PRO A 76 16.00 -1.42 -4.91
C PRO A 76 16.47 -2.61 -4.07
N GLU A 77 15.89 -2.81 -2.90
CA GLU A 77 16.20 -3.92 -2.01
C GLU A 77 15.70 -5.25 -2.59
N ASP A 78 14.46 -5.27 -3.10
CA ASP A 78 13.86 -6.47 -3.71
C ASP A 78 14.64 -6.90 -4.95
N ILE A 79 15.00 -5.95 -5.81
CA ILE A 79 15.80 -6.25 -7.02
C ILE A 79 17.19 -6.75 -6.65
N ALA A 80 17.84 -6.18 -5.64
CA ALA A 80 19.13 -6.67 -5.15
C ALA A 80 19.04 -8.10 -4.57
N MET A 81 17.83 -8.54 -4.18
CA MET A 81 17.54 -9.92 -3.77
C MET A 81 17.06 -10.82 -4.93
N GLY A 82 17.11 -10.35 -6.17
CA GLY A 82 16.68 -11.08 -7.35
C GLY A 82 15.17 -11.06 -7.62
N ARG A 83 14.43 -10.11 -7.03
CA ARG A 83 12.96 -10.04 -7.15
C ARG A 83 12.52 -8.69 -7.72
N CYS A 84 11.76 -8.70 -8.81
CA CYS A 84 11.15 -7.51 -9.36
C CYS A 84 9.63 -7.65 -9.39
N TYR A 85 8.93 -6.86 -8.58
CA TYR A 85 7.47 -6.86 -8.56
C TYR A 85 6.87 -5.89 -9.59
N MET A 86 7.70 -5.07 -10.25
CA MET A 86 7.22 -4.25 -11.35
C MET A 86 6.99 -5.12 -12.58
N PRO A 87 5.79 -5.06 -13.21
CA PRO A 87 5.49 -5.85 -14.39
C PRO A 87 6.46 -5.55 -15.55
N MET A 88 7.04 -6.62 -16.10
CA MET A 88 7.97 -6.54 -17.23
C MET A 88 7.36 -5.80 -18.42
N GLU A 89 6.08 -6.05 -18.72
CA GLU A 89 5.37 -5.37 -19.81
C GLU A 89 5.37 -3.85 -19.67
N LYS A 90 5.39 -3.31 -18.43
CA LYS A 90 5.44 -1.87 -18.16
C LYS A 90 6.85 -1.32 -18.29
N LEU A 91 7.84 -2.06 -17.80
CA LEU A 91 9.25 -1.66 -17.91
C LEU A 91 9.68 -1.58 -19.37
N LEU A 92 9.32 -2.58 -20.18
CA LEU A 92 9.65 -2.64 -21.60
C LEU A 92 9.04 -1.49 -22.43
N GLN A 93 7.89 -0.93 -22.02
CA GLN A 93 7.29 0.25 -22.67
C GLN A 93 8.18 1.49 -22.59
N TYR A 94 9.12 1.51 -21.65
CA TYR A 94 10.07 2.60 -21.43
C TYR A 94 11.52 2.14 -21.65
N ASP A 95 11.75 1.05 -22.40
CA ASP A 95 13.07 0.44 -22.62
C ASP A 95 13.86 0.26 -21.32
N LEU A 96 13.21 -0.25 -20.28
CA LEU A 96 13.82 -0.60 -19.00
C LEU A 96 13.74 -2.11 -18.77
N GLU A 97 14.80 -2.63 -18.15
CA GLU A 97 14.84 -3.98 -17.59
C GLU A 97 14.89 -3.89 -16.04
N PRO A 98 14.56 -4.97 -15.32
CA PRO A 98 14.59 -4.97 -13.86
C PRO A 98 15.92 -4.52 -13.25
N LYS A 99 17.06 -4.89 -13.86
CA LYS A 99 18.41 -4.51 -13.40
C LYS A 99 18.66 -2.99 -13.49
N ASP A 100 17.99 -2.30 -14.42
CA ASP A 100 18.17 -0.86 -14.63
C ASP A 100 17.63 -0.04 -13.44
N LEU A 101 16.71 -0.62 -12.65
CA LEU A 101 16.18 -0.01 -11.44
C LEU A 101 17.16 -0.04 -10.24
N LEU A 102 18.34 -0.65 -10.40
CA LEU A 102 19.45 -0.54 -9.44
C LEU A 102 20.28 0.74 -9.61
N ASP A 103 20.14 1.43 -10.75
CA ASP A 103 20.80 2.71 -11.01
C ASP A 103 19.82 3.86 -10.79
N SER A 104 20.11 4.71 -9.81
CA SER A 104 19.30 5.87 -9.46
C SER A 104 19.14 6.90 -10.58
N ASN A 105 20.04 6.91 -11.57
CA ASN A 105 19.96 7.78 -12.75
C ASN A 105 18.80 7.40 -13.69
N ASN A 106 18.27 6.18 -13.60
CA ASN A 106 17.13 5.75 -14.40
C ASN A 106 15.78 6.23 -13.83
N MET A 107 15.77 6.96 -12.72
CA MET A 107 14.53 7.42 -12.09
C MET A 107 13.67 8.27 -13.02
N ASP A 108 14.24 9.17 -13.81
CA ASP A 108 13.47 10.02 -14.73
C ASP A 108 12.74 9.17 -15.78
N LYS A 109 13.38 8.13 -16.29
CA LYS A 109 12.80 7.17 -17.23
C LYS A 109 11.74 6.28 -16.57
N PHE A 110 11.96 5.89 -15.31
CA PHE A 110 11.06 5.07 -14.52
C PHE A 110 9.89 5.87 -13.92
N ARG A 111 10.02 7.18 -13.70
CA ARG A 111 9.03 8.03 -13.02
C ARG A 111 7.59 7.88 -13.54
N PRO A 112 7.31 7.86 -14.86
CA PRO A 112 5.92 7.72 -15.34
C PRO A 112 5.28 6.39 -14.91
N ILE A 113 6.04 5.29 -14.93
CA ILE A 113 5.58 3.98 -14.46
C ILE A 113 5.33 4.06 -12.95
N PHE A 114 6.30 4.56 -12.20
CA PHE A 114 6.27 4.65 -10.74
C PHE A 114 5.09 5.47 -10.24
N ASP A 115 4.83 6.64 -10.83
CA ASP A 115 3.71 7.52 -10.47
C ASP A 115 2.36 6.87 -10.76
N SER A 116 2.25 6.05 -11.81
CA SER A 116 1.04 5.27 -12.08
C SER A 116 0.73 4.27 -10.96
N TYR A 117 1.76 3.62 -10.42
CA TYR A 117 1.61 2.69 -9.29
C TYR A 117 1.39 3.40 -7.96
N ILE A 118 1.99 4.57 -7.75
CA ILE A 118 1.64 5.43 -6.60
C ILE A 118 0.14 5.76 -6.64
N SER A 119 -0.38 6.16 -7.79
CA SER A 119 -1.81 6.45 -7.98
C SER A 119 -2.67 5.21 -7.73
N LYS A 120 -2.26 4.03 -8.21
CA LYS A 120 -2.94 2.74 -7.95
C LYS A 120 -2.96 2.42 -6.45
N ALA A 121 -1.83 2.56 -5.76
CA ALA A 121 -1.71 2.34 -4.32
C ALA A 121 -2.61 3.30 -3.52
N TYR A 122 -2.63 4.57 -3.92
CA TYR A 122 -3.50 5.59 -3.32
C TYR A 122 -4.99 5.27 -3.51
N ASN A 123 -5.39 4.84 -4.70
CA ASN A 123 -6.77 4.42 -4.97
C ASN A 123 -7.20 3.22 -4.10
N HIS A 124 -6.31 2.27 -3.89
CA HIS A 124 -6.55 1.18 -2.94
C HIS A 124 -6.60 1.69 -1.50
N LEU A 125 -5.74 2.62 -1.11
CA LEU A 125 -5.72 3.19 0.24
C LEU A 125 -6.99 3.99 0.56
N ASN A 126 -7.62 4.62 -0.46
CA ASN A 126 -8.94 5.26 -0.31
C ASN A 126 -10.03 4.23 0.03
N CYS A 127 -9.90 2.99 -0.42
CA CYS A 127 -10.80 1.91 0.01
C CYS A 127 -10.59 1.53 1.49
N ALA A 128 -9.34 1.58 1.98
CA ALA A 128 -9.08 1.43 3.41
C ALA A 128 -9.77 2.52 4.25
N ILE A 129 -9.76 3.77 3.77
CA ILE A 129 -10.48 4.88 4.40
C ILE A 129 -11.99 4.62 4.42
N LYS A 130 -12.55 4.15 3.30
CA LYS A 130 -13.97 3.77 3.22
C LYS A 130 -14.29 2.66 4.21
N TRP A 131 -13.48 1.61 4.29
CA TRP A 131 -13.64 0.51 5.23
C TRP A 131 -13.73 1.01 6.69
N VAL A 132 -12.81 1.87 7.11
CA VAL A 132 -12.80 2.47 8.46
C VAL A 132 -14.01 3.34 8.71
N ASN A 133 -14.49 4.08 7.71
CA ASN A 133 -15.66 4.93 7.81
C ASN A 133 -16.99 4.14 7.90
N LEU A 134 -17.03 2.90 7.43
CA LEU A 134 -18.17 2.00 7.58
C LEU A 134 -18.31 1.47 9.01
N LEU A 135 -17.26 1.45 9.83
CA LEU A 135 -17.30 0.91 11.18
C LEU A 135 -18.33 1.61 12.07
N PRO A 136 -19.09 0.87 12.90
CA PRO A 136 -20.03 1.42 13.88
C PRO A 136 -19.36 2.37 14.88
N LYS A 137 -20.12 3.30 15.46
CA LYS A 137 -19.59 4.35 16.37
C LYS A 137 -18.85 3.80 17.57
N ASN A 138 -19.29 2.67 18.11
CA ASN A 138 -18.69 2.00 19.28
C ASN A 138 -17.39 1.26 19.00
N GLN A 139 -17.00 1.08 17.73
CA GLN A 139 -15.81 0.32 17.32
C GLN A 139 -14.51 1.19 17.32
N TYR A 140 -14.26 1.89 18.43
CA TYR A 140 -13.12 2.82 18.53
C TYR A 140 -11.75 2.13 18.53
N ARG A 141 -11.65 0.92 19.13
CA ARG A 141 -10.40 0.13 19.15
C ARG A 141 -10.03 -0.37 17.76
N LEU A 142 -11.04 -0.87 17.03
CA LEU A 142 -10.86 -1.33 15.66
C LEU A 142 -10.48 -0.17 14.74
N ARG A 143 -11.14 1.00 14.88
CA ARG A 143 -10.76 2.21 14.18
C ARG A 143 -9.32 2.60 14.44
N PHE A 144 -8.89 2.59 15.70
CA PHE A 144 -7.53 2.94 16.08
C PHE A 144 -6.50 2.03 15.38
N SER A 145 -6.69 0.71 15.42
CA SER A 145 -5.78 -0.24 14.76
C SER A 145 -5.66 -0.03 13.25
N CYS A 146 -6.77 0.36 12.60
CA CYS A 146 -6.79 0.56 11.15
C CYS A 146 -6.32 1.95 10.71
N ILE A 147 -6.49 3.00 11.53
CA ILE A 147 -6.01 4.36 11.20
C ILE A 147 -4.49 4.41 11.10
N LEU A 148 -3.77 3.71 11.96
CA LEU A 148 -2.31 3.73 12.01
C LEU A 148 -1.66 3.35 10.66
N PRO A 149 -1.93 2.16 10.09
CA PRO A 149 -1.35 1.79 8.81
C PRO A 149 -1.82 2.71 7.67
N ILE A 150 -3.04 3.25 7.70
CA ILE A 150 -3.51 4.20 6.69
C ILE A 150 -2.64 5.47 6.71
N LEU A 151 -2.47 6.09 7.87
CA LEU A 151 -1.70 7.34 7.98
C LEU A 151 -0.21 7.14 7.67
N ILE A 152 0.38 6.00 8.08
CA ILE A 152 1.76 5.65 7.72
C ILE A 152 1.85 5.45 6.20
N GLY A 153 0.87 4.75 5.59
CA GLY A 153 0.79 4.57 4.15
C GLY A 153 0.69 5.89 3.39
N GLN A 154 -0.15 6.82 3.84
CA GLN A 154 -0.28 8.16 3.27
C GLN A 154 1.04 8.93 3.32
N SER A 155 1.71 8.95 4.49
CA SER A 155 3.02 9.59 4.64
C SER A 155 4.07 8.94 3.74
N THR A 156 4.07 7.60 3.62
CA THR A 156 4.99 6.88 2.75
C THR A 156 4.74 7.22 1.28
N LEU A 157 3.49 7.17 0.80
CA LEU A 157 3.15 7.52 -0.59
C LEU A 157 3.54 8.95 -0.93
N LYS A 158 3.35 9.89 -0.01
CA LYS A 158 3.81 11.27 -0.18
C LYS A 158 5.32 11.34 -0.37
N MET A 159 6.09 10.68 0.50
CA MET A 159 7.55 10.66 0.38
C MET A 159 8.01 10.00 -0.93
N LEU A 160 7.34 8.92 -1.36
CA LEU A 160 7.62 8.24 -2.62
C LEU A 160 7.36 9.14 -3.84
N SER A 161 6.30 9.95 -3.81
CA SER A 161 5.99 10.88 -4.92
C SER A 161 6.99 12.04 -5.03
N GLU A 162 7.64 12.42 -3.93
CA GLU A 162 8.53 13.58 -3.85
C GLU A 162 10.02 13.22 -4.00
N ASN A 163 10.39 11.93 -3.92
CA ASN A 163 11.78 11.50 -3.86
C ASN A 163 12.13 10.45 -4.94
N ASN A 164 13.42 10.20 -5.12
CA ASN A 164 13.94 9.14 -5.97
C ASN A 164 14.01 7.84 -5.17
N VAL A 165 13.08 6.89 -5.45
CA VAL A 165 13.05 5.60 -4.75
C VAL A 165 14.25 4.72 -5.09
N LEU A 166 14.89 4.92 -6.24
CA LEU A 166 16.06 4.13 -6.68
C LEU A 166 17.35 4.54 -5.98
N ASP A 167 17.33 5.63 -5.19
CA ASP A 167 18.47 6.08 -4.38
C ASP A 167 18.61 5.23 -3.11
N ARG A 168 19.48 4.23 -3.16
CA ARG A 168 19.74 3.31 -2.05
C ARG A 168 20.48 3.95 -0.87
N GLU A 169 21.16 5.07 -1.09
CA GLU A 169 21.86 5.77 -0.02
C GLU A 169 20.89 6.54 0.89
N ASN A 170 19.75 6.95 0.32
CA ASN A 170 18.71 7.71 1.02
C ASN A 170 17.36 6.95 1.06
N PRO A 171 17.24 5.83 1.75
CA PRO A 171 16.04 5.00 1.76
C PRO A 171 14.83 5.77 2.33
N ILE A 172 13.69 5.65 1.65
CA ILE A 172 12.46 6.34 2.01
C ILE A 172 11.80 5.65 3.21
N LYS A 173 11.83 6.31 4.37
CA LYS A 173 11.24 5.78 5.61
C LYS A 173 10.59 6.88 6.44
N VAL A 174 9.36 6.66 6.87
CA VAL A 174 8.67 7.55 7.83
C VAL A 174 9.46 7.58 9.13
N SER A 175 9.79 8.78 9.62
CA SER A 175 10.62 8.94 10.80
C SER A 175 9.91 8.44 12.07
N ARG A 176 10.71 7.97 13.05
CA ARG A 176 10.17 7.55 14.37
C ARG A 176 9.40 8.69 15.08
N LYS A 177 9.80 9.93 14.87
CA LYS A 177 9.11 11.11 15.42
C LYS A 177 7.74 11.28 14.79
N GLU A 178 7.64 11.09 13.50
CA GLU A 178 6.37 11.16 12.76
C GLU A 178 5.45 10.01 13.14
N ILE A 179 5.95 8.76 13.22
CA ILE A 179 5.18 7.61 13.69
C ILE A 179 4.61 7.85 15.10
N LYS A 180 5.38 8.41 16.03
CA LYS A 180 4.89 8.79 17.37
C LYS A 180 3.81 9.88 17.31
N SER A 181 3.93 10.83 16.39
CA SER A 181 2.91 11.86 16.16
C SER A 181 1.62 11.26 15.59
N ILE A 182 1.73 10.40 14.58
CA ILE A 182 0.62 9.66 13.98
C ILE A 182 -0.11 8.84 15.06
N PHE A 183 0.62 8.09 15.87
CA PHE A 183 0.06 7.29 16.96
C PHE A 183 -0.81 8.14 17.91
N ARG A 184 -0.27 9.27 18.41
CA ARG A 184 -1.02 10.16 19.31
C ARG A 184 -2.26 10.75 18.64
N LYS A 185 -2.15 11.23 17.39
CA LYS A 185 -3.29 11.75 16.62
C LYS A 185 -4.36 10.68 16.42
N SER A 186 -3.96 9.45 16.09
CA SER A 186 -4.85 8.31 15.89
C SER A 186 -5.61 7.94 17.16
N LEU A 187 -4.94 7.94 18.31
CA LEU A 187 -5.55 7.65 19.60
C LEU A 187 -6.71 8.61 19.91
N PHE A 188 -6.50 9.91 19.73
CA PHE A 188 -7.55 10.91 19.96
C PHE A 188 -8.65 10.89 18.89
N ALA A 189 -8.29 10.61 17.64
CA ALA A 189 -9.24 10.62 16.54
C ALA A 189 -10.14 9.39 16.54
N SER A 190 -9.66 8.23 16.99
CA SER A 190 -10.41 6.97 17.00
C SER A 190 -11.66 7.00 17.90
N ILE A 191 -11.71 7.89 18.89
CA ILE A 191 -12.81 8.01 19.85
C ILE A 191 -14.12 8.36 19.15
N THR A 192 -14.09 9.18 18.10
CA THR A 192 -15.30 9.57 17.36
C THR A 192 -15.14 9.39 15.87
N LYS A 193 -16.23 8.93 15.20
CA LYS A 193 -16.26 8.71 13.76
C LYS A 193 -15.88 9.98 12.96
N ASN A 194 -16.41 11.14 13.36
CA ASN A 194 -16.15 12.41 12.69
C ASN A 194 -14.66 12.83 12.77
N ARG A 195 -14.01 12.63 13.93
CA ARG A 195 -12.58 12.93 14.08
C ARG A 195 -11.72 11.98 13.25
N THR A 196 -12.10 10.69 13.20
CA THR A 196 -11.47 9.70 12.36
C THR A 196 -11.52 10.12 10.89
N SER A 197 -12.71 10.34 10.34
CA SER A 197 -12.91 10.73 8.94
C SER A 197 -12.15 12.02 8.59
N LYS A 198 -12.16 13.01 9.49
CA LYS A 198 -11.41 14.26 9.29
C LYS A 198 -9.89 14.07 9.31
N LEU A 199 -9.38 13.10 10.10
CA LEU A 199 -7.94 12.85 10.19
C LEU A 199 -7.43 12.10 8.95
N ILE A 200 -8.12 11.02 8.53
CA ILE A 200 -7.70 10.18 7.41
C ILE A 200 -8.07 10.77 6.05
N GLY A 201 -9.10 11.60 5.95
CA GLY A 201 -9.53 12.26 4.71
C GLY A 201 -8.71 13.52 4.32
N LYS A 202 -7.78 13.98 5.15
CA LYS A 202 -6.98 15.18 4.86
C LYS A 202 -5.91 14.98 3.78
N SER A 203 -5.68 13.76 3.33
CA SER A 203 -4.64 13.46 2.32
C SER A 203 -5.12 13.55 0.89
N ASP A 204 -6.42 13.79 0.65
CA ASP A 204 -6.99 13.90 -0.71
C ASP A 204 -6.43 15.10 -1.53
N ILE A 205 -5.60 15.95 -0.89
CA ILE A 205 -5.07 17.19 -1.51
C ILE A 205 -3.77 16.94 -2.30
N ILE A 206 -3.18 15.74 -2.23
CA ILE A 206 -1.77 15.53 -2.69
C ILE A 206 -1.67 15.20 -4.18
N PHE A 207 -2.74 14.75 -4.84
CA PHE A 207 -2.70 14.27 -6.22
C PHE A 207 -3.66 14.99 -7.20
N GLU A 208 -4.20 16.17 -6.82
CA GLU A 208 -4.83 17.08 -7.77
C GLU A 208 -3.75 17.92 -8.49
N LYS A 209 -2.97 17.29 -9.38
CA LYS A 209 -2.17 17.98 -10.40
C LYS A 209 -2.24 17.25 -11.71
#